data_5419e815891c76017686e7d892fa7f28
#
_entry.id   5419e815891c76017686e7d892fa7f28
#
_cell.length_a   1.000
_cell.length_b   1.000
_cell.length_c   1.000
_cell.angle_alpha   90.00
_cell.angle_beta   90.00
_cell.angle_gamma   90.00
#
_symmetry.space_group_name_H-M   'P 1'
#
loop_
_entity.id
_entity.type
_entity.pdbx_description
1 polymer ?
#
loop_
_entity_poly.entity_id
_entity_poly.type
_entity_poly.pdbx_seq_one_letter_code
_entity_poly.pdbx_strand_id
1 'polypeptide(L)'
;MGGMLMDYMREIKEISAEQAIILWQASRLSLSKIYEKAPEILKVQGSVIGTLGNFSASIGKAKSKKTFNVSAIVAASLKNGTVLRYVAELPENKRKVLYVDTEQSHYHCLKVMKRILRLAGLQIGRAHV
;
A
#
# COMPACT_ATOMS: atom_id res chain seq x y z
N MET A 1 14.62 -4.29 -26.48
CA MET A 1 14.22 -4.45 -25.07
C MET A 1 15.37 -4.63 -24.09
N GLY A 2 16.54 -5.08 -24.50
CA GLY A 2 17.73 -5.17 -23.62
C GLY A 2 18.38 -3.83 -23.25
N GLY A 3 18.20 -2.76 -24.04
CA GLY A 3 18.82 -1.46 -23.83
C GLY A 3 18.25 -0.67 -22.65
N MET A 4 16.94 -0.71 -22.43
CA MET A 4 16.26 0.03 -21.37
C MET A 4 16.58 -0.52 -19.97
N LEU A 5 16.75 -1.82 -19.81
CA LEU A 5 17.14 -2.46 -18.54
C LEU A 5 18.62 -2.18 -18.22
N MET A 6 19.48 -2.15 -19.26
CA MET A 6 20.91 -1.80 -19.14
C MET A 6 21.11 -0.32 -18.80
N ASP A 7 20.30 0.59 -19.36
CA ASP A 7 20.34 2.01 -19.02
C ASP A 7 19.84 2.27 -17.59
N TYR A 8 18.81 1.55 -17.14
CA TYR A 8 18.35 1.61 -15.75
C TYR A 8 19.38 1.09 -14.76
N MET A 9 20.15 0.06 -15.14
CA MET A 9 21.24 -0.45 -14.31
C MET A 9 22.50 0.44 -14.34
N ARG A 10 22.67 1.31 -15.34
CA ARG A 10 23.74 2.30 -15.38
C ARG A 10 23.47 3.52 -14.49
N GLU A 11 22.22 3.80 -14.15
CA GLU A 11 21.82 4.86 -13.20
C GLU A 11 21.93 4.45 -11.72
N ILE A 12 22.31 3.20 -11.43
CA ILE A 12 22.72 2.86 -10.06
C ILE A 12 24.07 3.56 -9.84
N LYS A 13 24.02 4.79 -9.35
CA LYS A 13 25.20 5.52 -8.89
C LYS A 13 26.00 4.59 -8.00
N GLU A 14 27.22 4.27 -8.39
CA GLU A 14 28.18 3.61 -7.51
C GLU A 14 28.28 4.45 -6.23
N ILE A 15 27.80 3.87 -5.15
CA ILE A 15 27.87 4.51 -3.83
C ILE A 15 29.35 4.54 -3.46
N SER A 16 29.90 5.71 -3.17
CA SER A 16 31.29 5.82 -2.70
C SER A 16 31.46 5.06 -1.37
N ALA A 17 32.68 4.61 -1.09
CA ALA A 17 32.98 3.93 0.17
C ALA A 17 32.57 4.74 1.40
N GLU A 18 32.75 6.08 1.35
CA GLU A 18 32.33 6.99 2.42
C GLU A 18 30.81 7.03 2.58
N GLN A 19 30.04 7.08 1.49
CA GLN A 19 28.58 7.02 1.51
C GLN A 19 28.09 5.67 2.03
N ALA A 20 28.73 4.57 1.67
CA ALA A 20 28.40 3.25 2.17
C ALA A 20 28.61 3.15 3.69
N ILE A 21 29.68 3.70 4.23
CA ILE A 21 29.95 3.75 5.67
C ILE A 21 28.88 4.56 6.41
N ILE A 22 28.50 5.72 5.87
CA ILE A 22 27.44 6.58 6.45
C ILE A 22 26.11 5.83 6.49
N LEU A 23 25.72 5.19 5.39
CA LEU A 23 24.49 4.41 5.32
C LEU A 23 24.52 3.21 6.28
N TRP A 24 25.64 2.51 6.38
CA TRP A 24 25.82 1.41 7.32
C TRP A 24 25.72 1.87 8.78
N GLN A 25 26.36 2.98 9.14
CA GLN A 25 26.25 3.55 10.47
C GLN A 25 24.83 4.00 10.80
N ALA A 26 24.12 4.60 9.83
CA ALA A 26 22.73 5.02 9.98
C ALA A 26 21.76 3.84 10.14
N SER A 27 22.08 2.67 9.57
CA SER A 27 21.26 1.46 9.65
C SER A 27 21.42 0.69 10.97
N ARG A 28 22.44 1.00 11.77
CA ARG A 28 22.69 0.31 13.04
C ARG A 28 21.62 0.67 14.08
N LEU A 29 21.05 -0.35 14.71
CA LEU A 29 20.17 -0.17 15.86
C LEU A 29 20.99 0.13 17.12
N SER A 30 20.50 1.04 17.92
CA SER A 30 21.10 1.40 19.22
C SER A 30 20.01 1.42 20.30
N LEU A 31 20.29 0.81 21.44
CA LEU A 31 19.37 0.81 22.59
C LEU A 31 19.22 2.21 23.24
N SER A 32 20.17 3.10 23.01
CA SER A 32 20.13 4.48 23.50
C SER A 32 19.40 5.46 22.58
N LYS A 33 19.05 5.05 21.35
CA LYS A 33 18.38 5.89 20.37
C LYS A 33 16.87 5.69 20.43
N ILE A 34 16.13 6.79 20.49
CA ILE A 34 14.66 6.76 20.38
C ILE A 34 14.29 6.66 18.90
N TYR A 35 13.50 5.65 18.56
CA TYR A 35 12.96 5.45 17.20
C TYR A 35 11.48 5.80 17.21
N GLU A 36 11.06 6.59 16.23
CA GLU A 36 9.65 6.90 16.05
C GLU A 36 8.88 5.67 15.55
N LYS A 37 7.71 5.45 16.14
CA LYS A 37 6.79 4.41 15.69
C LYS A 37 6.17 4.83 14.36
N ALA A 38 6.17 3.92 13.37
CA ALA A 38 5.50 4.17 12.11
C ALA A 38 3.99 4.44 12.32
N PRO A 39 3.40 5.44 11.66
CA PRO A 39 1.97 5.73 11.76
C PRO A 39 1.11 4.51 11.44
N GLU A 40 0.13 4.23 12.28
CA GLU A 40 -0.86 3.16 12.08
C GLU A 40 -1.92 3.67 11.10
N ILE A 41 -1.95 3.12 9.90
CA ILE A 41 -2.80 3.63 8.82
C ILE A 41 -4.02 2.77 8.54
N LEU A 42 -4.03 1.52 8.99
CA LEU A 42 -5.12 0.58 8.71
C LEU A 42 -5.35 -0.35 9.90
N LYS A 43 -6.60 -0.44 10.33
CA LYS A 43 -7.05 -1.28 11.46
C LYS A 43 -8.26 -2.12 11.06
N VAL A 44 -8.39 -3.27 11.69
CA VAL A 44 -9.59 -4.12 11.64
C VAL A 44 -9.97 -4.52 13.06
N GLN A 45 -11.19 -4.18 13.48
CA GLN A 45 -11.68 -4.45 14.84
C GLN A 45 -10.67 -4.04 15.95
N GLY A 46 -10.06 -2.87 15.81
CA GLY A 46 -9.04 -2.36 16.74
C GLY A 46 -7.63 -2.89 16.57
N SER A 47 -7.44 -3.96 15.80
CA SER A 47 -6.10 -4.51 15.52
C SER A 47 -5.45 -3.83 14.33
N VAL A 48 -4.20 -3.43 14.48
CA VAL A 48 -3.40 -2.81 13.39
C VAL A 48 -3.01 -3.87 12.38
N ILE A 49 -3.37 -3.66 11.12
CA ILE A 49 -3.02 -4.52 9.98
C ILE A 49 -2.13 -3.84 8.94
N GLY A 50 -1.93 -2.53 9.06
CA GLY A 50 -1.05 -1.76 8.19
C GLY A 50 -0.48 -0.54 8.89
N THR A 51 0.81 -0.32 8.68
CA THR A 51 1.54 0.87 9.12
C THR A 51 2.23 1.50 7.92
N LEU A 52 2.46 2.81 7.98
CA LEU A 52 3.12 3.54 6.89
C LEU A 52 4.56 3.05 6.71
N GLY A 53 4.97 2.82 5.46
CA GLY A 53 6.31 2.34 5.13
C GLY A 53 6.52 0.83 5.28
N ASN A 54 5.51 0.08 5.65
CA ASN A 54 5.54 -1.37 5.75
C ASN A 54 4.61 -2.04 4.72
N PHE A 55 4.72 -3.34 4.58
CA PHE A 55 3.83 -4.13 3.73
C PHE A 55 3.10 -5.18 4.56
N SER A 56 1.93 -5.59 4.08
CA SER A 56 1.13 -6.67 4.65
C SER A 56 0.72 -7.64 3.55
N ALA A 57 0.57 -8.91 3.89
CA ALA A 57 0.11 -9.93 2.98
C ALA A 57 -1.21 -10.54 3.46
N SER A 58 -2.18 -10.65 2.56
CA SER A 58 -3.42 -11.38 2.80
C SER A 58 -3.35 -12.72 2.11
N ILE A 59 -3.36 -13.79 2.87
CA ILE A 59 -3.29 -15.17 2.38
C ILE A 59 -4.60 -15.90 2.65
N GLY A 60 -4.88 -16.91 1.85
CA GLY A 60 -6.07 -17.76 2.02
C GLY A 60 -6.29 -18.66 0.83
N LYS A 61 -7.05 -19.73 1.05
CA LYS A 61 -7.46 -20.68 -0.01
C LYS A 61 -8.29 -19.98 -1.09
N ALA A 62 -8.42 -20.61 -2.26
CA ALA A 62 -9.35 -20.15 -3.29
C ALA A 62 -10.77 -19.95 -2.70
N LYS A 63 -11.50 -18.95 -3.21
CA LYS A 63 -12.86 -18.57 -2.74
C LYS A 63 -12.95 -18.09 -1.27
N SER A 64 -11.84 -17.77 -0.60
CA SER A 64 -11.82 -17.25 0.78
C SER A 64 -12.20 -15.76 0.91
N LYS A 65 -12.83 -15.17 -0.10
CA LYS A 65 -13.26 -13.76 -0.15
C LYS A 65 -12.13 -12.73 -0.03
N LYS A 66 -10.88 -13.11 -0.39
CA LYS A 66 -9.72 -12.18 -0.36
C LYS A 66 -9.99 -10.88 -1.13
N THR A 67 -10.47 -10.99 -2.36
CA THR A 67 -10.80 -9.82 -3.20
C THR A 67 -11.84 -8.91 -2.56
N PHE A 68 -12.82 -9.47 -1.83
CA PHE A 68 -13.81 -8.67 -1.11
C PHE A 68 -13.17 -7.90 0.06
N ASN A 69 -12.32 -8.56 0.84
CA ASN A 69 -11.60 -7.92 1.94
C ASN A 69 -10.68 -6.81 1.44
N VAL A 70 -9.93 -7.06 0.35
CA VAL A 70 -9.09 -6.04 -0.28
C VAL A 70 -9.94 -4.87 -0.79
N SER A 71 -11.12 -5.13 -1.38
CA SER A 71 -12.05 -4.08 -1.82
C SER A 71 -12.50 -3.19 -0.66
N ALA A 72 -12.78 -3.79 0.50
CA ALA A 72 -13.18 -3.04 1.70
C ALA A 72 -12.03 -2.20 2.28
N ILE A 73 -10.81 -2.74 2.27
CA ILE A 73 -9.59 -2.02 2.69
C ILE A 73 -9.33 -0.82 1.77
N VAL A 74 -9.40 -1.00 0.46
CA VAL A 74 -9.21 0.07 -0.52
C VAL A 74 -10.32 1.13 -0.36
N ALA A 75 -11.56 0.71 -0.18
CA ALA A 75 -12.68 1.62 0.04
C ALA A 75 -12.50 2.45 1.34
N ALA A 76 -12.06 1.82 2.44
CA ALA A 76 -11.75 2.52 3.68
C ALA A 76 -10.62 3.55 3.48
N SER A 77 -9.59 3.17 2.73
CA SER A 77 -8.46 4.06 2.39
C SER A 77 -8.90 5.26 1.54
N LEU A 78 -9.75 5.05 0.53
CA LEU A 78 -10.28 6.13 -0.30
C LEU A 78 -11.18 7.08 0.49
N LYS A 79 -11.99 6.55 1.38
CA LYS A 79 -12.85 7.33 2.27
C LYS A 79 -12.06 8.03 3.37
N ASN A 80 -10.89 7.50 3.70
CA ASN A 80 -10.11 7.83 4.90
C ASN A 80 -10.95 7.74 6.17
N GLY A 81 -11.56 6.60 6.37
CA GLY A 81 -12.50 6.36 7.46
C GLY A 81 -12.92 4.90 7.55
N THR A 82 -14.12 4.64 8.07
CA THR A 82 -14.61 3.30 8.32
C THR A 82 -15.44 2.76 7.15
N VAL A 83 -15.08 1.56 6.70
CA VAL A 83 -15.87 0.76 5.76
C VAL A 83 -15.97 -0.66 6.30
N LEU A 84 -17.19 -1.12 6.58
CA LEU A 84 -17.43 -2.39 7.28
C LEU A 84 -16.68 -2.42 8.62
N ARG A 85 -15.73 -3.35 8.74
CA ARG A 85 -14.89 -3.52 9.95
C ARG A 85 -13.50 -2.86 9.82
N TYR A 86 -13.19 -2.28 8.67
CA TYR A 86 -11.89 -1.67 8.39
C TYR A 86 -11.92 -0.19 8.66
N VAL A 87 -10.88 0.32 9.30
CA VAL A 87 -10.69 1.74 9.57
C VAL A 87 -9.36 2.16 8.95
N ALA A 88 -9.39 3.19 8.11
CA ALA A 88 -8.20 3.78 7.53
C ALA A 88 -8.01 5.21 8.03
N GLU A 89 -6.78 5.52 8.45
CA GLU A 89 -6.33 6.85 8.87
C GLU A 89 -5.03 7.17 8.16
N LEU A 90 -5.14 7.67 6.92
CA LEU A 90 -3.99 8.01 6.10
C LEU A 90 -3.55 9.45 6.37
N PRO A 91 -2.23 9.71 6.49
CA PRO A 91 -1.70 11.07 6.56
C PRO A 91 -2.15 11.92 5.37
N GLU A 92 -2.31 13.22 5.56
CA GLU A 92 -2.87 14.13 4.56
C GLU A 92 -2.12 14.10 3.22
N ASN A 93 -0.81 13.96 3.26
CA ASN A 93 0.06 13.89 2.08
C ASN A 93 0.25 12.47 1.52
N LYS A 94 -0.43 11.44 2.05
CA LYS A 94 -0.29 10.01 1.68
C LYS A 94 -1.64 9.34 1.40
N ARG A 95 -2.59 10.05 0.78
CA ARG A 95 -3.97 9.58 0.53
C ARG A 95 -4.21 9.01 -0.87
N LYS A 96 -3.17 8.88 -1.68
CA LYS A 96 -3.28 8.22 -2.99
C LYS A 96 -3.20 6.72 -2.83
N VAL A 97 -4.12 6.00 -3.46
CA VAL A 97 -4.19 4.53 -3.47
C VAL A 97 -3.95 4.04 -4.88
N LEU A 98 -2.98 3.15 -5.05
CA LEU A 98 -2.75 2.41 -6.29
C LEU A 98 -3.26 0.98 -6.11
N TYR A 99 -4.17 0.56 -6.97
CA TYR A 99 -4.67 -0.81 -7.04
C TYR A 99 -4.20 -1.47 -8.33
N VAL A 100 -3.50 -2.60 -8.22
CA VAL A 100 -3.02 -3.37 -9.36
C VAL A 100 -3.61 -4.78 -9.30
N ASP A 101 -4.21 -5.21 -10.39
CA ASP A 101 -4.76 -6.56 -10.54
C ASP A 101 -4.15 -7.20 -11.80
N THR A 102 -3.45 -8.32 -11.63
CA THR A 102 -2.77 -9.04 -12.71
C THR A 102 -3.44 -10.37 -13.05
N GLU A 103 -4.47 -10.78 -12.31
CA GLU A 103 -5.10 -12.09 -12.44
C GLU A 103 -6.47 -12.04 -13.11
N GLN A 104 -7.21 -10.94 -12.93
CA GLN A 104 -8.60 -10.84 -13.35
C GLN A 104 -8.74 -10.21 -14.75
N SER A 105 -9.77 -10.60 -15.48
CA SER A 105 -10.15 -9.91 -16.72
C SER A 105 -10.64 -8.48 -16.45
N HIS A 106 -10.57 -7.61 -17.46
CA HIS A 106 -11.06 -6.23 -17.38
C HIS A 106 -12.51 -6.14 -16.86
N TYR A 107 -13.37 -7.08 -17.27
CA TYR A 107 -14.75 -7.13 -16.78
C TYR A 107 -14.85 -7.35 -15.27
N HIS A 108 -14.05 -8.26 -14.72
CA HIS A 108 -14.02 -8.51 -13.29
C HIS A 108 -13.34 -7.37 -12.52
N CYS A 109 -12.28 -6.78 -13.05
CA CYS A 109 -11.65 -5.59 -12.48
C CYS A 109 -12.66 -4.44 -12.39
N LEU A 110 -13.45 -4.19 -13.43
CA LEU A 110 -14.51 -3.18 -13.42
C LEU A 110 -15.56 -3.44 -12.33
N LYS A 111 -15.95 -4.71 -12.13
CA LYS A 111 -16.87 -5.09 -11.03
C LYS A 111 -16.26 -4.79 -9.65
N VAL A 112 -14.97 -5.09 -9.47
CA VAL A 112 -14.25 -4.79 -8.24
C VAL A 112 -14.19 -3.28 -7.99
N MET A 113 -13.86 -2.48 -9.01
CA MET A 113 -13.86 -1.03 -8.91
C MET A 113 -15.22 -0.46 -8.53
N LYS A 114 -16.30 -0.89 -9.19
CA LYS A 114 -17.66 -0.47 -8.85
C LYS A 114 -18.02 -0.81 -7.41
N ARG A 115 -17.59 -1.97 -6.92
CA ARG A 115 -17.76 -2.35 -5.52
C ARG A 115 -17.00 -1.44 -4.56
N ILE A 116 -15.74 -1.15 -4.85
CA ILE A 116 -14.89 -0.25 -4.06
C ILE A 116 -15.55 1.13 -3.94
N LEU A 117 -15.94 1.72 -5.07
CA LEU A 117 -16.58 3.04 -5.09
C LEU A 117 -17.91 3.05 -4.31
N ARG A 118 -18.73 2.02 -4.45
CA ARG A 118 -19.97 1.88 -3.69
C ARG A 118 -19.72 1.77 -2.19
N LEU A 119 -18.76 0.95 -1.77
CA LEU A 119 -18.38 0.80 -0.35
C LEU A 119 -17.82 2.10 0.23
N ALA A 120 -17.07 2.86 -0.56
CA ALA A 120 -16.54 4.16 -0.16
C ALA A 120 -17.59 5.28 -0.15
N GLY A 121 -18.79 5.05 -0.70
CA GLY A 121 -19.82 6.09 -0.87
C GLY A 121 -19.47 7.11 -1.97
N LEU A 122 -18.63 6.73 -2.94
CA LEU A 122 -18.22 7.59 -4.04
C LEU A 122 -19.04 7.32 -5.30
N GLN A 123 -19.34 8.39 -6.04
CA GLN A 123 -20.02 8.27 -7.33
C GLN A 123 -19.02 7.87 -8.43
N ILE A 124 -19.51 7.09 -9.41
CA ILE A 124 -18.70 6.52 -10.52
C ILE A 124 -18.08 7.62 -11.43
N GLY A 125 -18.46 8.87 -11.35
CA GLY A 125 -17.90 9.97 -12.17
C GLY A 125 -16.70 10.71 -11.56
N ARG A 126 -16.28 10.41 -10.33
CA ARG A 126 -15.19 11.09 -9.63
C ARG A 126 -13.90 10.29 -9.47
N ALA A 127 -13.89 9.04 -9.89
CA ALA A 127 -12.68 8.21 -9.89
C ALA A 127 -12.00 8.36 -11.26
N HIS A 128 -10.86 9.00 -11.30
CA HIS A 128 -9.96 8.91 -12.44
C HIS A 128 -9.28 7.54 -12.41
N VAL A 129 -9.54 6.78 -13.44
CA VAL A 129 -8.90 5.49 -13.72
C VAL A 129 -7.67 5.73 -14.56
#